data_e6e2cde4b1171ed013c4fbb606146e8a
#
_entry.id   e6e2cde4b1171ed013c4fbb606146e8a
#
_cell.length_a   1.000
_cell.length_b   1.000
_cell.length_c   1.000
_cell.angle_alpha   90.00
_cell.angle_beta   90.00
_cell.angle_gamma   90.00
#
_symmetry.space_group_name_H-M   'P 1'
#
loop_
_entity.id
_entity.type
_entity.pdbx_description
1 polymer ?
#
loop_
_entity_poly.entity_id
_entity_poly.type
_entity_poly.pdbx_seq_one_letter_code
_entity_poly.pdbx_strand_id
1 'polypeptide(L)'
;MKYCNSILETIGSTPLIKLNKVAAGLKPLILAKVEAFNPGGSIKDRPAFRMIEEAEKAGLLKPGGTIIEPTSGNTGTGLAQYAAVKGYRCILVCPDKVAPEKINLLKAYGAEVVIVPTNVNAGHHESYYSVANKLTADIPGAFQPNQFANPNNPEAHMLTTGPEIWEATEGKITCLVAAMGTGGSICGIGKYLKEKNPNIKIIAVDPEGSIYSGDMPGSYKVEGIGEDFIPRNVDMKLIDDIIRVGDKDSFSMGRRLAREEGILVGGSSGTAVTAAVQVAQKMSEKDVIVVILPDGGRGYLSKMFSDDWMRANGFLPSPEHSYLVSDLTARKSKRSAIPAMVTVTDTEPVQRAIDLMQEYQIDQLPVVTESGQNVGSMNDIITMQVVYERKDPSTIPINTVMGKPFPQFDKNAEIEAVYKAFRLGTAMCVVTEENRAVGVLTKFDMMAHLRDTIHSREGNSSESGTAIGAGR
;
A
#
# COMPACT_ATOMS: atom_id res chain seq x y z
N MET A 1 27.76 1.44 -33.91
CA MET A 1 26.92 0.64 -33.01
C MET A 1 25.98 1.60 -32.28
N LYS A 2 24.71 1.22 -32.08
CA LYS A 2 23.74 2.04 -31.30
C LYS A 2 23.67 1.50 -29.88
N TYR A 3 24.15 2.23 -28.90
CA TYR A 3 24.12 1.87 -27.47
C TYR A 3 24.05 3.15 -26.62
N CYS A 4 23.64 3.02 -25.38
CA CYS A 4 23.64 4.08 -24.37
C CYS A 4 24.92 3.95 -23.53
N ASN A 5 25.56 5.06 -23.18
CA ASN A 5 26.76 5.06 -22.32
C ASN A 5 26.36 4.93 -20.81
N SER A 6 25.13 5.24 -20.49
CA SER A 6 24.60 5.20 -19.12
C SER A 6 23.14 4.85 -19.14
N ILE A 7 22.66 4.23 -18.06
CA ILE A 7 21.23 3.98 -17.84
C ILE A 7 20.44 5.31 -17.79
N LEU A 8 21.06 6.41 -17.41
CA LEU A 8 20.43 7.73 -17.36
C LEU A 8 20.03 8.24 -18.76
N GLU A 9 20.69 7.80 -19.83
CA GLU A 9 20.32 8.15 -21.21
C GLU A 9 19.05 7.44 -21.69
N THR A 10 18.51 6.51 -20.90
CA THR A 10 17.27 5.80 -21.21
C THR A 10 16.05 6.44 -20.53
N ILE A 11 16.24 7.51 -19.77
CA ILE A 11 15.14 8.26 -19.14
C ILE A 11 14.36 8.99 -20.23
N GLY A 12 13.04 8.83 -20.19
CA GLY A 12 12.15 9.44 -21.16
C GLY A 12 11.83 8.52 -22.34
N SER A 13 11.34 9.12 -23.44
CA SER A 13 10.86 8.38 -24.62
C SER A 13 9.89 7.23 -24.28
N THR A 14 9.08 7.43 -23.24
CA THR A 14 8.13 6.42 -22.77
C THR A 14 6.95 6.29 -23.74
N PRO A 15 6.36 5.10 -23.89
CA PRO A 15 5.34 4.85 -24.91
C PRO A 15 3.99 5.52 -24.57
N LEU A 16 3.25 5.87 -25.63
CA LEU A 16 1.80 6.07 -25.59
C LEU A 16 1.12 4.77 -25.99
N ILE A 17 0.21 4.28 -25.13
CA ILE A 17 -0.53 3.03 -25.37
C ILE A 17 -2.03 3.36 -25.41
N LYS A 18 -2.73 2.93 -26.47
CA LYS A 18 -4.18 3.05 -26.54
C LYS A 18 -4.85 2.15 -25.51
N LEU A 19 -5.74 2.71 -24.72
CA LEU A 19 -6.63 1.94 -23.83
C LEU A 19 -7.82 1.41 -24.63
N ASN A 20 -8.09 0.13 -24.52
CA ASN A 20 -9.11 -0.55 -25.32
C ASN A 20 -10.27 -1.06 -24.47
N LYS A 21 -10.01 -1.96 -23.53
CA LYS A 21 -11.06 -2.62 -22.74
C LYS A 21 -11.60 -1.72 -21.63
N VAL A 22 -10.72 -1.03 -20.89
CA VAL A 22 -11.16 -0.08 -19.86
C VAL A 22 -11.85 1.15 -20.45
N ALA A 23 -11.59 1.45 -21.72
CA ALA A 23 -12.20 2.55 -22.50
C ALA A 23 -13.31 2.09 -23.44
N ALA A 24 -13.75 0.83 -23.38
CA ALA A 24 -14.77 0.29 -24.28
C ALA A 24 -16.08 1.10 -24.24
N GLY A 25 -16.61 1.43 -25.41
CA GLY A 25 -17.84 2.21 -25.56
C GLY A 25 -17.69 3.72 -25.42
N LEU A 26 -16.48 4.23 -25.13
CA LEU A 26 -16.19 5.66 -25.12
C LEU A 26 -15.86 6.16 -26.53
N LYS A 27 -16.26 7.39 -26.84
CA LYS A 27 -16.08 7.99 -28.17
C LYS A 27 -14.67 8.49 -28.46
N PRO A 28 -13.98 9.22 -27.54
CA PRO A 28 -12.66 9.78 -27.79
C PRO A 28 -11.57 8.71 -27.80
N LEU A 29 -10.46 9.01 -28.45
CA LEU A 29 -9.23 8.22 -28.34
C LEU A 29 -8.57 8.48 -26.99
N ILE A 30 -8.37 7.44 -26.19
CA ILE A 30 -7.68 7.55 -24.90
C ILE A 30 -6.33 6.85 -24.98
N LEU A 31 -5.28 7.62 -24.76
CA LEU A 31 -3.87 7.19 -24.82
C LEU A 31 -3.24 7.29 -23.42
N ALA A 32 -2.63 6.22 -22.95
CA ALA A 32 -1.91 6.17 -21.69
C ALA A 32 -0.41 6.44 -21.93
N LYS A 33 0.13 7.49 -21.32
CA LYS A 33 1.58 7.75 -21.26
C LYS A 33 2.17 6.93 -20.12
N VAL A 34 2.87 5.84 -20.44
CA VAL A 34 3.28 4.83 -19.45
C VAL A 34 4.68 5.12 -18.94
N GLU A 35 4.78 5.87 -17.86
CA GLU A 35 6.04 6.33 -17.26
C GLU A 35 6.78 5.23 -16.47
N ALA A 36 6.16 4.08 -16.27
CA ALA A 36 6.80 2.88 -15.72
C ALA A 36 7.97 2.35 -16.59
N PHE A 37 8.07 2.78 -17.85
CA PHE A 37 9.17 2.42 -18.74
C PHE A 37 10.45 3.21 -18.51
N ASN A 38 10.44 4.25 -17.67
CA ASN A 38 11.69 4.84 -17.21
C ASN A 38 12.50 3.80 -16.40
N PRO A 39 13.84 3.91 -16.38
CA PRO A 39 14.71 2.89 -15.76
C PRO A 39 14.50 2.69 -14.27
N GLY A 40 14.12 3.73 -13.52
CA GLY A 40 13.73 3.65 -12.11
C GLY A 40 12.26 3.26 -11.91
N GLY A 41 11.52 3.03 -13.02
CA GLY A 41 10.14 2.56 -13.00
C GLY A 41 9.08 3.63 -12.76
N SER A 42 9.41 4.92 -12.89
CA SER A 42 8.45 6.00 -12.67
C SER A 42 8.75 7.30 -13.40
N ILE A 43 7.75 8.16 -13.44
CA ILE A 43 7.84 9.54 -13.94
C ILE A 43 8.87 10.39 -13.16
N LYS A 44 9.22 10.00 -11.94
CA LYS A 44 10.11 10.75 -11.06
C LYS A 44 11.58 10.67 -11.47
N ASP A 45 11.94 9.75 -12.34
CA ASP A 45 13.29 9.68 -12.92
C ASP A 45 13.63 10.98 -13.65
N ARG A 46 12.65 11.57 -14.35
CA ARG A 46 12.83 12.80 -15.13
C ARG A 46 13.17 14.01 -14.25
N PRO A 47 12.38 14.39 -13.23
CA PRO A 47 12.74 15.50 -12.38
C PRO A 47 13.94 15.20 -11.48
N ALA A 48 14.15 13.97 -11.02
CA ALA A 48 15.35 13.61 -10.26
C ALA A 48 16.61 13.89 -11.09
N PHE A 49 16.64 13.44 -12.35
CA PHE A 49 17.71 13.72 -13.28
C PHE A 49 17.92 15.23 -13.46
N ARG A 50 16.87 15.97 -13.81
CA ARG A 50 16.96 17.40 -14.12
C ARG A 50 17.39 18.24 -12.92
N MET A 51 16.82 18.00 -11.73
CA MET A 51 17.18 18.74 -10.53
C MET A 51 18.66 18.59 -10.16
N ILE A 52 19.22 17.39 -10.33
CA ILE A 52 20.63 17.15 -10.00
C ILE A 52 21.54 17.72 -11.11
N GLU A 53 21.19 17.53 -12.40
CA GLU A 53 21.97 18.07 -13.52
C GLU A 53 22.09 19.60 -13.44
N GLU A 54 21.00 20.28 -13.13
CA GLU A 54 21.01 21.74 -12.99
C GLU A 54 21.77 22.20 -11.71
N ALA A 55 21.72 21.42 -10.64
CA ALA A 55 22.54 21.67 -9.45
C ALA A 55 24.05 21.51 -9.75
N GLU A 56 24.44 20.53 -10.56
CA GLU A 56 25.82 20.36 -11.03
C GLU A 56 26.25 21.58 -11.86
N LYS A 57 25.44 22.01 -12.84
CA LYS A 57 25.72 23.16 -13.72
C LYS A 57 25.82 24.46 -12.93
N ALA A 58 24.98 24.63 -11.91
CA ALA A 58 24.99 25.81 -11.03
C ALA A 58 26.10 25.77 -9.97
N GLY A 59 26.87 24.68 -9.88
CA GLY A 59 27.92 24.50 -8.85
C GLY A 59 27.39 24.29 -7.42
N LEU A 60 26.09 24.05 -7.29
CA LEU A 60 25.44 23.74 -6.00
C LEU A 60 25.75 22.34 -5.50
N LEU A 61 25.92 21.39 -6.42
CA LEU A 61 26.38 20.03 -6.15
C LEU A 61 27.71 19.80 -6.88
N LYS A 62 28.76 19.50 -6.13
CA LYS A 62 30.11 19.24 -6.68
C LYS A 62 30.35 17.72 -6.76
N PRO A 63 31.25 17.24 -7.63
CA PRO A 63 31.66 15.84 -7.66
C PRO A 63 32.03 15.32 -6.27
N GLY A 64 31.49 14.14 -5.90
CA GLY A 64 31.66 13.55 -4.56
C GLY A 64 30.80 14.17 -3.46
N GLY A 65 29.93 15.13 -3.80
CA GLY A 65 28.99 15.75 -2.86
C GLY A 65 27.89 14.78 -2.39
N THR A 66 27.02 15.27 -1.53
CA THR A 66 25.95 14.48 -0.91
C THR A 66 24.58 14.99 -1.34
N ILE A 67 23.73 14.12 -1.84
CA ILE A 67 22.30 14.39 -2.13
C ILE A 67 21.49 13.97 -0.93
N ILE A 68 20.64 14.86 -0.43
CA ILE A 68 19.74 14.57 0.72
C ILE A 68 18.32 14.96 0.34
N GLU A 69 17.36 14.05 0.49
CA GLU A 69 15.95 14.35 0.20
C GLU A 69 15.01 13.63 1.19
N PRO A 70 13.98 14.34 1.70
CA PRO A 70 12.91 13.70 2.45
C PRO A 70 11.94 13.01 1.49
N THR A 71 12.17 11.72 1.23
CA THR A 71 11.35 10.93 0.32
C THR A 71 11.52 9.44 0.51
N SER A 72 10.44 8.72 0.41
CA SER A 72 10.41 7.25 0.53
C SER A 72 9.91 6.55 -0.73
N GLY A 73 9.62 7.32 -1.76
CA GLY A 73 8.98 6.82 -2.97
C GLY A 73 9.85 6.94 -4.22
N ASN A 74 9.16 7.11 -5.34
CA ASN A 74 9.75 7.13 -6.67
C ASN A 74 10.83 8.21 -6.86
N THR A 75 10.69 9.36 -6.21
CA THR A 75 11.73 10.42 -6.25
C THR A 75 13.03 9.93 -5.63
N GLY A 76 12.96 9.24 -4.48
CA GLY A 76 14.13 8.65 -3.85
C GLY A 76 14.81 7.62 -4.75
N THR A 77 14.03 6.80 -5.48
CA THR A 77 14.57 5.84 -6.45
C THR A 77 15.34 6.54 -7.57
N GLY A 78 14.76 7.58 -8.17
CA GLY A 78 15.44 8.34 -9.24
C GLY A 78 16.71 9.03 -8.75
N LEU A 79 16.69 9.64 -7.55
CA LEU A 79 17.87 10.27 -6.94
C LEU A 79 18.96 9.24 -6.61
N ALA A 80 18.59 8.11 -6.02
CA ALA A 80 19.53 7.04 -5.68
C ALA A 80 20.19 6.45 -6.94
N GLN A 81 19.41 6.22 -8.01
CA GLN A 81 19.92 5.76 -9.29
C GLN A 81 20.91 6.76 -9.91
N TYR A 82 20.56 8.05 -9.91
CA TYR A 82 21.47 9.11 -10.38
C TYR A 82 22.76 9.14 -9.58
N ALA A 83 22.65 9.11 -8.24
CA ALA A 83 23.78 9.12 -7.33
C ALA A 83 24.72 7.94 -7.55
N ALA A 84 24.17 6.73 -7.74
CA ALA A 84 24.94 5.53 -8.03
C ALA A 84 25.77 5.65 -9.30
N VAL A 85 25.19 6.22 -10.39
CA VAL A 85 25.87 6.40 -11.67
C VAL A 85 26.96 7.46 -11.61
N LYS A 86 26.70 8.57 -10.88
CA LYS A 86 27.61 9.73 -10.82
C LYS A 86 28.60 9.70 -9.65
N GLY A 87 28.47 8.73 -8.74
CA GLY A 87 29.35 8.61 -7.59
C GLY A 87 29.05 9.60 -6.45
N TYR A 88 27.80 10.05 -6.31
CA TYR A 88 27.37 10.86 -5.18
C TYR A 88 26.98 10.00 -3.98
N ARG A 89 27.22 10.50 -2.79
CA ARG A 89 26.58 9.99 -1.59
C ARG A 89 25.10 10.38 -1.63
N CYS A 90 24.20 9.46 -1.30
CA CYS A 90 22.77 9.72 -1.29
C CYS A 90 22.17 9.33 0.05
N ILE A 91 21.53 10.27 0.74
CA ILE A 91 20.86 10.07 2.03
C ILE A 91 19.38 10.38 1.86
N LEU A 92 18.53 9.40 2.11
CA LEU A 92 17.09 9.54 1.97
C LEU A 92 16.42 9.41 3.33
N VAL A 93 15.66 10.42 3.72
CA VAL A 93 14.95 10.43 5.00
C VAL A 93 13.53 9.93 4.75
N CYS A 94 13.18 8.82 5.40
CA CYS A 94 11.93 8.08 5.17
C CYS A 94 11.12 7.96 6.46
N PRO A 95 9.78 8.12 6.42
CA PRO A 95 8.92 7.80 7.55
C PRO A 95 8.88 6.28 7.82
N ASP A 96 8.71 5.89 9.08
CA ASP A 96 8.69 4.49 9.54
C ASP A 96 7.54 3.64 8.98
N LYS A 97 6.49 4.28 8.45
CA LYS A 97 5.35 3.60 7.76
C LYS A 97 5.67 3.06 6.37
N VAL A 98 6.86 3.36 5.84
CA VAL A 98 7.26 2.95 4.48
C VAL A 98 7.52 1.46 4.43
N ALA A 99 6.98 0.81 3.40
CA ALA A 99 7.15 -0.62 3.20
C ALA A 99 8.63 -1.03 3.10
N PRO A 100 9.06 -2.13 3.76
CA PRO A 100 10.44 -2.59 3.74
C PRO A 100 11.00 -2.78 2.33
N GLU A 101 10.18 -3.20 1.37
CA GLU A 101 10.58 -3.40 -0.02
C GLU A 101 11.05 -2.10 -0.67
N LYS A 102 10.39 -0.97 -0.39
CA LYS A 102 10.80 0.35 -0.90
C LYS A 102 12.13 0.79 -0.29
N ILE A 103 12.29 0.60 1.01
CA ILE A 103 13.55 0.90 1.70
C ILE A 103 14.71 0.04 1.14
N ASN A 104 14.46 -1.24 0.93
CA ASN A 104 15.45 -2.17 0.38
C ASN A 104 15.83 -1.80 -1.06
N LEU A 105 14.90 -1.30 -1.87
CA LEU A 105 15.18 -0.81 -3.22
C LEU A 105 16.14 0.39 -3.19
N LEU A 106 15.91 1.36 -2.30
CA LEU A 106 16.79 2.53 -2.14
C LEU A 106 18.20 2.10 -1.72
N LYS A 107 18.30 1.18 -0.75
CA LYS A 107 19.58 0.61 -0.28
C LYS A 107 20.29 -0.19 -1.37
N ALA A 108 19.55 -0.88 -2.25
CA ALA A 108 20.13 -1.63 -3.37
C ALA A 108 20.85 -0.71 -4.38
N TYR A 109 20.41 0.54 -4.54
CA TYR A 109 21.13 1.57 -5.30
C TYR A 109 22.29 2.21 -4.52
N GLY A 110 22.53 1.81 -3.25
CA GLY A 110 23.59 2.35 -2.42
C GLY A 110 23.22 3.57 -1.60
N ALA A 111 21.92 3.95 -1.55
CA ALA A 111 21.48 5.05 -0.72
C ALA A 111 21.50 4.69 0.78
N GLU A 112 21.92 5.63 1.61
CA GLU A 112 21.72 5.59 3.05
C GLU A 112 20.28 5.99 3.36
N VAL A 113 19.58 5.20 4.20
CA VAL A 113 18.18 5.49 4.56
C VAL A 113 18.09 5.77 6.04
N VAL A 114 17.62 6.96 6.38
CA VAL A 114 17.36 7.42 7.74
C VAL A 114 15.86 7.28 8.00
N ILE A 115 15.49 6.43 8.97
CA ILE A 115 14.08 6.22 9.34
C ILE A 115 13.71 7.17 10.47
N VAL A 116 12.57 7.83 10.33
CA VAL A 116 12.03 8.80 11.29
C VAL A 116 10.56 8.51 11.59
N PRO A 117 10.03 8.93 12.75
CA PRO A 117 8.65 8.69 13.12
C PRO A 117 7.66 9.40 12.16
N THR A 118 6.55 8.72 11.83
CA THR A 118 5.45 9.27 11.02
C THR A 118 4.52 10.17 11.84
N ASN A 119 4.32 9.85 13.14
CA ASN A 119 3.29 10.47 13.99
C ASN A 119 3.76 11.79 14.64
N VAL A 120 4.44 12.62 13.87
CA VAL A 120 4.91 13.94 14.31
C VAL A 120 4.50 15.01 13.30
N ASN A 121 4.17 16.23 13.77
CA ASN A 121 3.83 17.35 12.90
C ASN A 121 5.03 17.75 12.02
N ALA A 122 4.77 18.31 10.84
CA ALA A 122 5.81 18.70 9.87
C ALA A 122 6.88 19.62 10.46
N GLY A 123 6.54 20.50 11.42
CA GLY A 123 7.48 21.39 12.13
C GLY A 123 8.23 20.75 13.29
N HIS A 124 7.98 19.50 13.65
CA HIS A 124 8.67 18.81 14.72
C HIS A 124 10.12 18.51 14.32
N HIS A 125 11.05 18.56 15.26
CA HIS A 125 12.49 18.34 14.97
C HIS A 125 12.80 16.93 14.46
N GLU A 126 11.96 15.94 14.74
CA GLU A 126 12.06 14.57 14.23
C GLU A 126 11.23 14.33 12.97
N SER A 127 10.55 15.35 12.44
CA SER A 127 9.85 15.18 11.16
C SER A 127 10.83 14.91 10.02
N TYR A 128 10.41 14.15 9.03
CA TYR A 128 11.31 13.80 7.92
C TYR A 128 11.82 15.04 7.16
N TYR A 129 11.06 16.13 7.12
CA TYR A 129 11.50 17.42 6.59
C TYR A 129 12.59 18.06 7.45
N SER A 130 12.36 18.14 8.77
CA SER A 130 13.31 18.77 9.69
C SER A 130 14.63 18.01 9.76
N VAL A 131 14.58 16.67 9.77
CA VAL A 131 15.77 15.83 9.76
C VAL A 131 16.55 15.99 8.45
N ALA A 132 15.89 16.00 7.30
CA ALA A 132 16.56 16.23 6.01
C ALA A 132 17.20 17.61 5.94
N ASN A 133 16.49 18.65 6.38
CA ASN A 133 17.02 20.01 6.43
C ASN A 133 18.25 20.11 7.35
N LYS A 134 18.18 19.51 8.53
CA LYS A 134 19.33 19.45 9.48
C LYS A 134 20.52 18.74 8.86
N LEU A 135 20.32 17.55 8.28
CA LEU A 135 21.42 16.80 7.64
C LEU A 135 22.04 17.62 6.48
N THR A 136 21.22 18.35 5.72
CA THR A 136 21.70 19.20 4.64
C THR A 136 22.55 20.37 5.17
N ALA A 137 22.19 20.94 6.32
CA ALA A 137 22.95 22.01 6.96
C ALA A 137 24.25 21.49 7.61
N ASP A 138 24.22 20.30 8.21
CA ASP A 138 25.34 19.74 8.98
C ASP A 138 26.42 19.09 8.08
N ILE A 139 26.06 18.64 6.87
CA ILE A 139 27.00 17.95 5.97
C ILE A 139 27.56 18.92 4.93
N PRO A 140 28.86 19.22 4.95
CA PRO A 140 29.48 20.12 3.99
C PRO A 140 29.32 19.65 2.55
N GLY A 141 28.87 20.52 1.66
CA GLY A 141 28.65 20.21 0.23
C GLY A 141 27.40 19.35 -0.03
N ALA A 142 26.51 19.22 0.95
CA ALA A 142 25.21 18.57 0.75
C ALA A 142 24.28 19.48 -0.08
N PHE A 143 23.47 18.84 -0.92
CA PHE A 143 22.44 19.47 -1.72
C PHE A 143 21.11 18.75 -1.51
N GLN A 144 20.06 19.53 -1.25
CA GLN A 144 18.69 19.03 -1.15
C GLN A 144 17.88 19.44 -2.39
N PRO A 145 17.47 18.50 -3.22
CA PRO A 145 16.69 18.78 -4.44
C PRO A 145 15.38 19.52 -4.17
N ASN A 146 14.67 19.20 -3.09
CA ASN A 146 13.39 19.80 -2.69
C ASN A 146 12.35 19.75 -3.81
N GLN A 147 11.85 18.55 -4.11
CA GLN A 147 10.91 18.31 -5.21
C GLN A 147 9.63 19.17 -5.19
N PHE A 148 9.23 19.68 -4.04
CA PHE A 148 8.00 20.48 -3.89
C PHE A 148 8.17 21.96 -4.28
N ALA A 149 9.39 22.45 -4.30
CA ALA A 149 9.68 23.87 -4.55
C ALA A 149 10.71 24.11 -5.66
N ASN A 150 11.42 23.10 -6.11
CA ASN A 150 12.44 23.23 -7.13
C ASN A 150 11.81 23.42 -8.51
N PRO A 151 12.07 24.54 -9.22
CA PRO A 151 11.49 24.82 -10.54
C PRO A 151 11.96 23.84 -11.62
N ASN A 152 13.08 23.17 -11.42
CA ASN A 152 13.58 22.14 -12.34
C ASN A 152 12.69 20.88 -12.35
N ASN A 153 11.80 20.70 -11.35
CA ASN A 153 10.82 19.62 -11.38
C ASN A 153 9.78 19.83 -12.51
N PRO A 154 8.98 20.90 -12.57
CA PRO A 154 8.11 21.12 -13.72
C PRO A 154 8.88 21.35 -15.04
N GLU A 155 10.06 21.95 -15.00
CA GLU A 155 10.89 22.13 -16.18
C GLU A 155 11.29 20.81 -16.84
N ALA A 156 11.60 19.77 -16.06
CA ALA A 156 11.89 18.45 -16.61
C ALA A 156 10.77 17.94 -17.52
N HIS A 157 9.52 18.16 -17.13
CA HIS A 157 8.36 17.72 -17.90
C HIS A 157 8.04 18.64 -19.07
N MET A 158 8.29 19.94 -18.91
CA MET A 158 8.15 20.91 -19.99
C MET A 158 9.13 20.62 -21.14
N LEU A 159 10.35 20.18 -20.80
CA LEU A 159 11.40 19.91 -21.78
C LEU A 159 11.38 18.49 -22.37
N THR A 160 10.69 17.55 -21.72
CA THR A 160 10.71 16.15 -22.14
C THR A 160 9.30 15.58 -22.34
N THR A 161 8.53 15.38 -21.29
CA THR A 161 7.22 14.70 -21.33
C THR A 161 6.21 15.43 -22.21
N GLY A 162 6.16 16.74 -22.12
CA GLY A 162 5.29 17.60 -22.93
C GLY A 162 5.58 17.45 -24.43
N PRO A 163 6.84 17.66 -24.89
CA PRO A 163 7.26 17.42 -26.28
C PRO A 163 6.96 15.99 -26.77
N GLU A 164 7.29 14.96 -25.97
CA GLU A 164 7.01 13.57 -26.33
C GLU A 164 5.53 13.32 -26.60
N ILE A 165 4.63 13.88 -25.75
CA ILE A 165 3.20 13.74 -25.94
C ILE A 165 2.74 14.49 -27.20
N TRP A 166 3.20 15.72 -27.39
CA TRP A 166 2.85 16.53 -28.55
C TRP A 166 3.24 15.86 -29.87
N GLU A 167 4.47 15.38 -29.95
CA GLU A 167 5.01 14.69 -31.13
C GLU A 167 4.28 13.38 -31.39
N ALA A 168 4.12 12.54 -30.37
CA ALA A 168 3.48 11.23 -30.50
C ALA A 168 1.98 11.31 -30.85
N THR A 169 1.31 12.43 -30.50
CA THR A 169 -0.09 12.69 -30.91
C THR A 169 -0.18 13.50 -32.20
N GLU A 170 0.93 13.84 -32.85
CA GLU A 170 0.98 14.73 -34.03
C GLU A 170 0.27 16.07 -33.78
N GLY A 171 0.33 16.54 -32.52
CA GLY A 171 -0.37 17.75 -32.10
C GLY A 171 -1.89 17.63 -31.99
N LYS A 172 -2.45 16.43 -32.10
CA LYS A 172 -3.91 16.19 -32.07
C LYS A 172 -4.49 16.06 -30.66
N ILE A 173 -3.66 16.11 -29.60
CA ILE A 173 -4.14 16.06 -28.22
C ILE A 173 -5.11 17.21 -27.93
N THR A 174 -6.27 16.90 -27.34
CA THR A 174 -7.28 17.89 -26.94
C THR A 174 -7.42 17.98 -25.41
N CYS A 175 -6.99 16.94 -24.68
CA CYS A 175 -7.11 16.89 -23.23
C CYS A 175 -5.95 16.09 -22.59
N LEU A 176 -5.32 16.68 -21.58
CA LEU A 176 -4.39 16.01 -20.67
C LEU A 176 -5.10 15.69 -19.37
N VAL A 177 -4.99 14.46 -18.88
CA VAL A 177 -5.45 14.03 -17.55
C VAL A 177 -4.25 13.54 -16.74
N ALA A 178 -3.99 14.15 -15.61
CA ALA A 178 -2.86 13.77 -14.75
C ALA A 178 -3.20 13.91 -13.27
N ALA A 179 -2.86 12.92 -12.47
CA ALA A 179 -2.97 13.01 -11.03
C ALA A 179 -1.91 13.96 -10.45
N MET A 180 -2.29 14.73 -9.43
CA MET A 180 -1.50 15.84 -8.90
C MET A 180 -0.93 15.48 -7.51
N GLY A 181 0.39 15.59 -7.37
CA GLY A 181 1.14 15.57 -6.11
C GLY A 181 2.00 16.84 -6.07
N THR A 182 3.32 16.77 -6.29
CA THR A 182 4.20 17.96 -6.29
C THR A 182 3.85 19.05 -7.34
N GLY A 183 2.91 18.77 -8.23
CA GLY A 183 2.54 19.66 -9.33
C GLY A 183 3.47 19.62 -10.55
N GLY A 184 4.68 19.08 -10.39
CA GLY A 184 5.71 19.15 -11.44
C GLY A 184 5.27 18.57 -12.78
N SER A 185 4.69 17.37 -12.80
CA SER A 185 4.28 16.70 -14.04
C SER A 185 3.18 17.45 -14.77
N ILE A 186 2.05 17.72 -14.08
CA ILE A 186 0.89 18.34 -14.70
C ILE A 186 1.18 19.79 -15.14
N CYS A 187 1.89 20.57 -14.31
CA CYS A 187 2.20 21.96 -14.64
C CYS A 187 3.26 22.07 -15.75
N GLY A 188 4.30 21.21 -15.71
CA GLY A 188 5.31 21.20 -16.76
C GLY A 188 4.77 20.78 -18.13
N ILE A 189 4.02 19.66 -18.18
CA ILE A 189 3.36 19.19 -19.40
C ILE A 189 2.32 20.21 -19.87
N GLY A 190 1.44 20.66 -18.93
CA GLY A 190 0.37 21.59 -19.23
C GLY A 190 0.86 22.92 -19.77
N LYS A 191 1.94 23.48 -19.22
CA LYS A 191 2.57 24.68 -19.74
C LYS A 191 3.02 24.50 -21.18
N TYR A 192 3.78 23.45 -21.47
CA TYR A 192 4.23 23.15 -22.85
C TYR A 192 3.06 22.99 -23.82
N LEU A 193 2.05 22.21 -23.44
CA LEU A 193 0.91 21.93 -24.30
C LEU A 193 0.07 23.19 -24.58
N LYS A 194 -0.16 24.03 -23.56
CA LYS A 194 -0.90 25.31 -23.74
C LYS A 194 -0.10 26.34 -24.53
N GLU A 195 1.24 26.33 -24.49
CA GLU A 195 2.07 27.13 -25.39
C GLU A 195 1.91 26.69 -26.87
N LYS A 196 1.70 25.38 -27.13
CA LYS A 196 1.42 24.87 -28.47
C LYS A 196 -0.01 25.11 -28.95
N ASN A 197 -0.97 24.88 -28.05
CA ASN A 197 -2.38 25.09 -28.31
C ASN A 197 -3.12 25.46 -26.99
N PRO A 198 -3.51 26.72 -26.78
CA PRO A 198 -4.14 27.17 -25.55
C PRO A 198 -5.51 26.53 -25.28
N ASN A 199 -6.15 25.89 -26.30
CA ASN A 199 -7.43 25.23 -26.16
C ASN A 199 -7.35 23.81 -25.56
N ILE A 200 -6.16 23.26 -25.40
CA ILE A 200 -5.98 21.94 -24.78
C ILE A 200 -6.43 22.02 -23.31
N LYS A 201 -7.31 21.11 -22.92
CA LYS A 201 -7.81 21.02 -21.53
C LYS A 201 -6.80 20.28 -20.66
N ILE A 202 -6.47 20.88 -19.51
CA ILE A 202 -5.60 20.28 -18.50
C ILE A 202 -6.47 19.92 -17.29
N ILE A 203 -6.70 18.64 -17.12
CA ILE A 203 -7.55 18.10 -16.05
C ILE A 203 -6.65 17.49 -14.98
N ALA A 204 -6.68 18.09 -13.81
CA ALA A 204 -6.03 17.54 -12.63
C ALA A 204 -6.90 16.44 -11.99
N VAL A 205 -6.25 15.44 -11.39
CA VAL A 205 -6.95 14.44 -10.60
C VAL A 205 -6.41 14.45 -9.18
N ASP A 206 -7.32 14.52 -8.23
CA ASP A 206 -7.04 14.66 -6.81
C ASP A 206 -7.69 13.49 -6.03
N PRO A 207 -6.99 12.83 -5.09
CA PRO A 207 -7.63 11.85 -4.23
C PRO A 207 -8.57 12.53 -3.24
N GLU A 208 -9.67 11.88 -2.90
CA GLU A 208 -10.53 12.31 -1.80
C GLU A 208 -9.71 12.44 -0.50
N GLY A 209 -9.81 13.58 0.17
CA GLY A 209 -9.02 13.91 1.36
C GLY A 209 -7.76 14.74 1.09
N SER A 210 -7.45 15.05 -0.17
CA SER A 210 -6.44 16.05 -0.55
C SER A 210 -7.08 17.42 -0.70
N ILE A 211 -6.26 18.48 -0.61
CA ILE A 211 -6.78 19.88 -0.57
C ILE A 211 -6.93 20.56 -1.93
N TYR A 212 -6.41 20.00 -3.01
CA TYR A 212 -6.43 20.68 -4.32
C TYR A 212 -7.83 20.92 -4.85
N SER A 213 -8.74 20.01 -4.54
CA SER A 213 -10.16 20.12 -4.90
C SER A 213 -11.01 20.93 -3.92
N GLY A 214 -10.38 21.56 -2.92
CA GLY A 214 -11.03 22.40 -1.91
C GLY A 214 -11.57 21.63 -0.71
N ASP A 215 -11.21 20.37 -0.53
CA ASP A 215 -11.61 19.57 0.62
C ASP A 215 -10.78 19.93 1.87
N MET A 216 -11.32 19.55 3.04
CA MET A 216 -10.52 19.50 4.27
C MET A 216 -9.55 18.35 4.19
N PRO A 217 -8.31 18.50 4.72
CA PRO A 217 -7.34 17.41 4.74
C PRO A 217 -7.91 16.17 5.40
N GLY A 218 -7.83 15.03 4.72
CA GLY A 218 -8.32 13.74 5.16
C GLY A 218 -7.30 12.61 4.87
N SER A 219 -7.63 11.39 5.29
CA SER A 219 -6.77 10.24 5.04
C SER A 219 -7.17 9.53 3.74
N TYR A 220 -6.19 9.19 2.92
CA TYR A 220 -6.34 8.34 1.74
C TYR A 220 -5.16 7.36 1.66
N LYS A 221 -5.29 6.32 0.84
CA LYS A 221 -4.32 5.22 0.74
C LYS A 221 -3.55 5.19 -0.58
N VAL A 222 -4.01 5.94 -1.58
CA VAL A 222 -3.26 6.11 -2.83
C VAL A 222 -1.97 6.87 -2.54
N GLU A 223 -0.86 6.37 -3.07
CA GLU A 223 0.47 6.92 -2.83
C GLU A 223 0.93 7.80 -4.00
N GLY A 224 1.72 8.84 -3.69
CA GLY A 224 2.42 9.69 -4.67
C GLY A 224 1.60 10.78 -5.31
N ILE A 225 0.36 10.96 -4.89
CA ILE A 225 -0.54 12.04 -5.29
C ILE A 225 -1.34 12.55 -4.09
N GLY A 226 -1.90 13.75 -4.22
CA GLY A 226 -2.60 14.43 -3.13
C GLY A 226 -1.63 15.04 -2.11
N GLU A 227 -2.00 16.17 -1.53
CA GLU A 227 -1.21 16.89 -0.54
C GLU A 227 -2.15 17.56 0.49
N ASP A 228 -1.58 17.95 1.63
CA ASP A 228 -2.21 18.76 2.67
C ASP A 228 -1.76 20.23 2.65
N PHE A 229 -0.95 20.60 1.66
CA PHE A 229 -0.50 21.95 1.35
C PHE A 229 -0.39 22.14 -0.16
N ILE A 230 -0.27 23.38 -0.64
CA ILE A 230 -0.05 23.68 -2.07
C ILE A 230 1.45 23.88 -2.32
N PRO A 231 2.12 22.93 -3.04
CA PRO A 231 3.52 23.06 -3.41
C PRO A 231 3.78 24.29 -4.30
N ARG A 232 4.98 24.84 -4.22
CA ARG A 232 5.37 26.02 -5.03
C ARG A 232 5.40 25.73 -6.53
N ASN A 233 5.53 24.47 -6.91
CA ASN A 233 5.54 24.04 -8.32
C ASN A 233 4.15 24.00 -8.96
N VAL A 234 3.08 24.18 -8.17
CA VAL A 234 1.70 24.15 -8.65
C VAL A 234 1.31 25.54 -9.18
N ASP A 235 0.97 25.60 -10.44
CA ASP A 235 0.32 26.76 -11.06
C ASP A 235 -1.15 26.40 -11.37
N MET A 236 -2.04 26.77 -10.48
CA MET A 236 -3.49 26.51 -10.61
C MET A 236 -4.11 27.17 -11.85
N LYS A 237 -3.46 28.20 -12.44
CA LYS A 237 -3.97 28.88 -13.65
C LYS A 237 -3.84 28.01 -14.91
N LEU A 238 -2.98 27.00 -14.90
CA LEU A 238 -2.82 26.06 -16.00
C LEU A 238 -3.91 24.99 -16.00
N ILE A 239 -4.59 24.77 -14.86
CA ILE A 239 -5.54 23.69 -14.65
C ILE A 239 -6.94 24.19 -14.97
N ASP A 240 -7.62 23.50 -15.91
CA ASP A 240 -8.97 23.87 -16.34
C ASP A 240 -10.06 23.24 -15.46
N ASP A 241 -9.81 22.06 -14.87
CA ASP A 241 -10.74 21.38 -13.98
C ASP A 241 -10.01 20.39 -13.07
N ILE A 242 -10.61 20.04 -11.92
CA ILE A 242 -10.09 19.07 -10.95
C ILE A 242 -11.16 18.01 -10.67
N ILE A 243 -10.81 16.76 -10.89
CA ILE A 243 -11.69 15.61 -10.64
C ILE A 243 -11.21 14.87 -9.39
N ARG A 244 -12.13 14.66 -8.44
CA ARG A 244 -11.88 13.83 -7.25
C ARG A 244 -12.15 12.37 -7.53
N VAL A 245 -11.28 11.50 -7.02
CA VAL A 245 -11.41 10.06 -7.15
C VAL A 245 -11.05 9.40 -5.82
N GLY A 246 -11.95 8.57 -5.31
CA GLY A 246 -11.71 7.81 -4.08
C GLY A 246 -10.76 6.63 -4.25
N ASP A 247 -10.22 6.14 -3.14
CA ASP A 247 -9.29 5.00 -3.09
C ASP A 247 -9.83 3.74 -3.75
N LYS A 248 -11.11 3.41 -3.48
CA LYS A 248 -11.74 2.20 -4.03
C LYS A 248 -11.75 2.19 -5.55
N ASP A 249 -12.12 3.30 -6.17
CA ASP A 249 -12.19 3.42 -7.62
C ASP A 249 -10.78 3.44 -8.23
N SER A 250 -9.84 4.12 -7.56
CA SER A 250 -8.44 4.14 -7.93
C SER A 250 -7.84 2.74 -7.98
N PHE A 251 -7.97 1.97 -6.91
CA PHE A 251 -7.39 0.62 -6.86
C PHE A 251 -8.13 -0.37 -7.75
N SER A 252 -9.45 -0.26 -7.86
CA SER A 252 -10.24 -1.11 -8.78
C SER A 252 -9.83 -0.88 -10.24
N MET A 253 -9.66 0.38 -10.65
CA MET A 253 -9.21 0.70 -12.01
C MET A 253 -7.76 0.25 -12.25
N GLY A 254 -6.85 0.43 -11.30
CA GLY A 254 -5.47 -0.08 -11.42
C GLY A 254 -5.41 -1.60 -11.61
N ARG A 255 -6.28 -2.35 -10.92
CA ARG A 255 -6.43 -3.80 -11.10
C ARG A 255 -7.01 -4.15 -12.47
N ARG A 256 -7.98 -3.37 -12.97
CA ARG A 256 -8.54 -3.54 -14.33
C ARG A 256 -7.48 -3.27 -15.40
N LEU A 257 -6.68 -2.22 -15.26
CA LEU A 257 -5.56 -1.95 -16.19
C LEU A 257 -4.63 -3.16 -16.30
N ALA A 258 -4.26 -3.77 -15.17
CA ALA A 258 -3.42 -4.96 -15.17
C ALA A 258 -4.09 -6.18 -15.84
N ARG A 259 -5.37 -6.44 -15.54
CA ARG A 259 -6.09 -7.65 -15.98
C ARG A 259 -6.65 -7.54 -17.40
N GLU A 260 -7.09 -6.34 -17.79
CA GLU A 260 -7.79 -6.10 -19.06
C GLU A 260 -6.86 -5.54 -20.13
N GLU A 261 -5.89 -4.69 -19.77
CA GLU A 261 -4.96 -4.07 -20.72
C GLU A 261 -3.54 -4.65 -20.67
N GLY A 262 -3.22 -5.47 -19.66
CA GLY A 262 -1.87 -5.99 -19.44
C GLY A 262 -0.89 -4.93 -18.90
N ILE A 263 -1.40 -3.79 -18.41
CA ILE A 263 -0.61 -2.65 -17.93
C ILE A 263 -0.56 -2.68 -16.39
N LEU A 264 0.53 -3.17 -15.82
CA LEU A 264 0.72 -3.26 -14.37
C LEU A 264 1.26 -1.93 -13.84
N VAL A 265 0.41 -1.17 -13.12
CA VAL A 265 0.67 0.20 -12.67
C VAL A 265 0.30 0.42 -11.21
N GLY A 266 0.76 1.53 -10.61
CA GLY A 266 0.41 1.94 -9.25
C GLY A 266 -1.00 2.53 -9.11
N GLY A 267 -1.42 2.78 -7.87
CA GLY A 267 -2.76 3.28 -7.53
C GLY A 267 -3.07 4.64 -8.18
N SER A 268 -2.10 5.55 -8.23
CA SER A 268 -2.24 6.86 -8.86
C SER A 268 -2.56 6.80 -10.36
N SER A 269 -2.10 5.76 -11.05
CA SER A 269 -2.48 5.48 -12.44
C SER A 269 -3.97 5.10 -12.54
N GLY A 270 -4.46 4.29 -11.60
CA GLY A 270 -5.88 3.96 -11.52
C GLY A 270 -6.74 5.19 -11.25
N THR A 271 -6.30 6.07 -10.36
CA THR A 271 -6.92 7.38 -10.08
C THR A 271 -7.04 8.20 -11.37
N ALA A 272 -5.93 8.36 -12.11
CA ALA A 272 -5.89 9.13 -13.35
C ALA A 272 -6.78 8.55 -14.44
N VAL A 273 -6.78 7.22 -14.64
CA VAL A 273 -7.63 6.57 -15.67
C VAL A 273 -9.11 6.61 -15.30
N THR A 274 -9.45 6.49 -14.01
CA THR A 274 -10.85 6.67 -13.57
C THR A 274 -11.38 8.05 -13.97
N ALA A 275 -10.61 9.10 -13.71
CA ALA A 275 -10.96 10.45 -14.12
C ALA A 275 -11.00 10.60 -15.66
N ALA A 276 -10.02 10.01 -16.38
CA ALA A 276 -10.00 10.07 -17.84
C ALA A 276 -11.26 9.44 -18.45
N VAL A 277 -11.76 8.33 -17.90
CA VAL A 277 -13.02 7.69 -18.31
C VAL A 277 -14.21 8.61 -18.05
N GLN A 278 -14.27 9.30 -16.91
CA GLN A 278 -15.35 10.27 -16.61
C GLN A 278 -15.31 11.47 -17.56
N VAL A 279 -14.14 12.00 -17.89
CA VAL A 279 -13.95 13.07 -18.88
C VAL A 279 -14.43 12.61 -20.26
N ALA A 280 -14.01 11.43 -20.67
CA ALA A 280 -14.31 10.86 -21.98
C ALA A 280 -15.81 10.68 -22.25
N GLN A 281 -16.63 10.45 -21.22
CA GLN A 281 -18.09 10.36 -21.34
C GLN A 281 -18.73 11.66 -21.88
N LYS A 282 -18.07 12.81 -21.68
CA LYS A 282 -18.53 14.15 -22.08
C LYS A 282 -17.89 14.64 -23.38
N MET A 283 -16.98 13.85 -23.95
CA MET A 283 -16.18 14.22 -25.13
C MET A 283 -16.63 13.46 -26.39
N SER A 284 -16.17 13.91 -27.56
CA SER A 284 -16.54 13.41 -28.86
C SER A 284 -15.47 12.47 -29.47
N GLU A 285 -15.78 11.84 -30.59
CA GLU A 285 -14.85 11.01 -31.37
C GLU A 285 -13.67 11.78 -31.95
N LYS A 286 -13.75 13.12 -32.02
CA LYS A 286 -12.68 13.98 -32.50
C LYS A 286 -11.62 14.28 -31.43
N ASP A 287 -11.94 13.93 -30.18
CA ASP A 287 -11.07 14.24 -29.05
C ASP A 287 -10.01 13.19 -28.81
N VAL A 288 -8.82 13.63 -28.42
CA VAL A 288 -7.69 12.80 -28.04
C VAL A 288 -7.29 13.12 -26.61
N ILE A 289 -7.54 12.19 -25.71
CA ILE A 289 -7.18 12.30 -24.31
C ILE A 289 -5.86 11.58 -24.07
N VAL A 290 -4.90 12.26 -23.44
CA VAL A 290 -3.70 11.61 -22.92
C VAL A 290 -3.79 11.57 -21.41
N VAL A 291 -3.68 10.38 -20.84
CA VAL A 291 -3.66 10.15 -19.39
C VAL A 291 -2.27 9.69 -18.96
N ILE A 292 -1.74 10.31 -17.89
CA ILE A 292 -0.42 9.96 -17.34
C ILE A 292 -0.55 8.78 -16.39
N LEU A 293 0.24 7.73 -16.61
CA LEU A 293 0.42 6.58 -15.71
C LEU A 293 1.80 6.70 -15.04
N PRO A 294 1.86 7.24 -13.79
CA PRO A 294 3.12 7.73 -13.23
C PRO A 294 4.15 6.65 -12.92
N ASP A 295 3.74 5.44 -12.54
CA ASP A 295 4.66 4.38 -12.10
C ASP A 295 4.14 2.96 -12.34
N GLY A 296 5.05 2.00 -12.17
CA GLY A 296 4.75 0.58 -12.27
C GLY A 296 4.15 -0.03 -11.00
N GLY A 297 3.36 -1.10 -11.18
CA GLY A 297 2.64 -1.77 -10.09
C GLY A 297 3.46 -2.71 -9.22
N ARG A 298 4.74 -2.99 -9.55
CA ARG A 298 5.57 -3.96 -8.82
C ARG A 298 5.77 -3.62 -7.33
N GLY A 299 5.80 -2.33 -6.99
CA GLY A 299 5.90 -1.84 -5.62
C GLY A 299 4.59 -1.93 -4.80
N TYR A 300 3.50 -2.47 -5.38
CA TYR A 300 2.16 -2.48 -4.76
C TYR A 300 1.53 -3.87 -4.74
N LEU A 301 2.31 -4.94 -4.97
CA LEU A 301 1.81 -6.32 -5.03
C LEU A 301 1.21 -6.78 -3.69
N SER A 302 1.78 -6.36 -2.58
CA SER A 302 1.26 -6.64 -1.23
C SER A 302 0.10 -5.73 -0.78
N LYS A 303 -0.27 -4.74 -1.61
CA LYS A 303 -1.36 -3.78 -1.35
C LYS A 303 -2.52 -3.99 -2.33
N MET A 304 -2.72 -3.07 -3.29
CA MET A 304 -3.87 -3.07 -4.20
C MET A 304 -4.00 -4.34 -5.06
N PHE A 305 -2.94 -5.13 -5.24
CA PHE A 305 -3.00 -6.40 -5.97
C PHE A 305 -3.23 -7.62 -5.06
N SER A 306 -3.21 -7.45 -3.73
CA SER A 306 -3.61 -8.45 -2.75
C SER A 306 -5.11 -8.33 -2.45
N ASP A 307 -5.87 -9.41 -2.67
CA ASP A 307 -7.30 -9.43 -2.35
C ASP A 307 -7.54 -9.26 -0.85
N ASP A 308 -6.66 -9.82 -0.01
CA ASP A 308 -6.75 -9.68 1.45
C ASP A 308 -6.57 -8.22 1.89
N TRP A 309 -5.60 -7.53 1.30
CA TRP A 309 -5.41 -6.11 1.58
C TRP A 309 -6.61 -5.28 1.11
N MET A 310 -7.14 -5.57 -0.08
CA MET A 310 -8.33 -4.88 -0.63
C MET A 310 -9.56 -5.08 0.26
N ARG A 311 -9.79 -6.31 0.75
CA ARG A 311 -10.89 -6.61 1.69
C ARG A 311 -10.68 -5.94 3.04
N ALA A 312 -9.47 -6.02 3.59
CA ALA A 312 -9.13 -5.40 4.87
C ALA A 312 -9.33 -3.88 4.89
N ASN A 313 -9.33 -3.25 3.71
CA ASN A 313 -9.59 -1.82 3.55
C ASN A 313 -11.02 -1.51 3.01
N GLY A 314 -11.90 -2.51 2.89
CA GLY A 314 -13.28 -2.31 2.42
C GLY A 314 -13.42 -2.04 0.91
N PHE A 315 -12.39 -2.31 0.11
CA PHE A 315 -12.38 -2.07 -1.34
C PHE A 315 -12.89 -3.26 -2.15
N LEU A 316 -12.87 -4.45 -1.58
CA LEU A 316 -13.53 -5.63 -2.11
C LEU A 316 -14.56 -6.15 -1.10
N PRO A 317 -15.67 -6.72 -1.56
CA PRO A 317 -16.60 -7.38 -0.67
C PRO A 317 -15.91 -8.56 0.03
N SER A 318 -16.33 -8.84 1.24
CA SER A 318 -16.00 -10.10 1.90
C SER A 318 -16.48 -11.26 1.02
N PRO A 319 -15.79 -12.42 1.01
CA PRO A 319 -16.30 -13.59 0.32
C PRO A 319 -17.75 -13.86 0.74
N GLU A 320 -18.63 -14.18 -0.21
CA GLU A 320 -20.07 -14.43 0.04
C GLU A 320 -20.36 -15.55 1.08
N HIS A 321 -19.34 -16.26 1.51
CA HIS A 321 -19.34 -17.14 2.67
C HIS A 321 -18.35 -16.59 3.70
N SER A 322 -18.71 -15.52 4.40
CA SER A 322 -18.06 -15.21 5.68
C SER A 322 -18.46 -16.28 6.67
N TYR A 323 -17.59 -17.26 6.87
CA TYR A 323 -17.77 -18.18 7.96
C TYR A 323 -17.69 -17.44 9.28
N LEU A 324 -18.63 -17.69 10.16
CA LEU A 324 -18.63 -17.14 11.50
C LEU A 324 -17.76 -18.01 12.43
N VAL A 325 -17.30 -17.42 13.49
CA VAL A 325 -16.56 -18.12 14.56
C VAL A 325 -17.36 -19.32 15.07
N SER A 326 -18.70 -19.19 15.15
CA SER A 326 -19.62 -20.29 15.48
C SER A 326 -19.51 -21.50 14.53
N ASP A 327 -19.22 -21.29 13.24
CA ASP A 327 -19.09 -22.39 12.29
C ASP A 327 -17.86 -23.25 12.57
N LEU A 328 -16.74 -22.62 13.02
CA LEU A 328 -15.54 -23.35 13.44
C LEU A 328 -15.77 -24.14 14.73
N THR A 329 -16.39 -23.52 15.72
CA THR A 329 -16.66 -24.17 16.99
C THR A 329 -17.62 -25.34 16.85
N ALA A 330 -18.66 -25.22 16.03
CA ALA A 330 -19.59 -26.31 15.73
C ALA A 330 -18.92 -27.51 15.03
N ARG A 331 -17.90 -27.25 14.20
CA ARG A 331 -17.11 -28.32 13.54
C ARG A 331 -16.12 -29.00 14.48
N LYS A 332 -15.51 -28.23 15.38
CA LYS A 332 -14.59 -28.74 16.41
C LYS A 332 -15.29 -29.75 17.32
N SER A 333 -16.48 -29.42 17.79
CA SER A 333 -17.27 -30.28 18.70
C SER A 333 -17.61 -31.66 18.10
N LYS A 334 -17.63 -31.80 16.77
CA LYS A 334 -17.88 -33.08 16.07
C LYS A 334 -16.61 -33.93 15.85
N ARG A 335 -15.42 -33.35 16.03
CA ARG A 335 -14.14 -34.03 15.66
C ARG A 335 -13.21 -34.32 16.82
N SER A 336 -13.42 -33.71 17.99
CA SER A 336 -12.49 -33.79 19.10
C SER A 336 -13.08 -34.58 20.28
N ALA A 337 -12.27 -35.45 20.89
CA ALA A 337 -12.56 -36.07 22.17
C ALA A 337 -12.37 -35.07 23.36
N ILE A 338 -11.71 -33.93 23.10
CA ILE A 338 -11.50 -32.86 24.07
C ILE A 338 -12.77 -32.00 24.14
N PRO A 339 -13.24 -31.61 25.32
CA PRO A 339 -14.35 -30.66 25.44
C PRO A 339 -14.15 -29.38 24.62
N ALA A 340 -15.24 -28.76 24.18
CA ALA A 340 -15.19 -27.51 23.39
C ALA A 340 -14.37 -26.41 24.08
N MET A 341 -14.31 -26.46 25.40
CA MET A 341 -13.53 -25.56 26.24
C MET A 341 -13.07 -26.29 27.52
N VAL A 342 -11.77 -26.22 27.80
CA VAL A 342 -11.16 -26.61 29.07
C VAL A 342 -10.64 -25.32 29.71
N THR A 343 -11.10 -25.01 30.92
CA THR A 343 -10.76 -23.76 31.65
C THR A 343 -10.52 -24.02 33.13
N VAL A 344 -9.90 -23.06 33.76
CA VAL A 344 -9.83 -22.95 35.21
C VAL A 344 -10.42 -21.62 35.66
N THR A 345 -10.87 -21.53 36.90
CA THR A 345 -11.25 -20.26 37.50
C THR A 345 -10.03 -19.58 38.11
N ASP A 346 -10.09 -18.25 38.17
CA ASP A 346 -8.99 -17.43 38.69
C ASP A 346 -8.71 -17.67 40.18
N THR A 347 -9.63 -18.23 40.90
CA THR A 347 -9.54 -18.58 42.34
C THR A 347 -9.06 -20.02 42.62
N GLU A 348 -9.08 -20.89 41.62
CA GLU A 348 -8.58 -22.26 41.74
C GLU A 348 -7.05 -22.31 41.96
N PRO A 349 -6.52 -23.38 42.59
CA PRO A 349 -5.09 -23.56 42.74
C PRO A 349 -4.41 -23.91 41.40
N VAL A 350 -3.14 -23.54 41.23
CA VAL A 350 -2.33 -23.88 40.05
C VAL A 350 -2.30 -25.37 39.76
N GLN A 351 -2.34 -26.23 40.78
CA GLN A 351 -2.43 -27.68 40.62
C GLN A 351 -3.57 -28.10 39.71
N ARG A 352 -4.71 -27.43 39.78
CA ARG A 352 -5.87 -27.74 38.93
C ARG A 352 -5.56 -27.50 37.45
N ALA A 353 -4.81 -26.44 37.12
CA ALA A 353 -4.38 -26.19 35.75
C ALA A 353 -3.41 -27.29 35.27
N ILE A 354 -2.47 -27.71 36.11
CA ILE A 354 -1.52 -28.80 35.82
C ILE A 354 -2.30 -30.08 35.54
N ASP A 355 -3.23 -30.47 36.38
CA ASP A 355 -4.03 -31.69 36.25
C ASP A 355 -4.81 -31.72 34.92
N LEU A 356 -5.47 -30.59 34.56
CA LEU A 356 -6.22 -30.48 33.30
C LEU A 356 -5.31 -30.48 32.07
N MET A 357 -4.14 -29.86 32.15
CA MET A 357 -3.17 -29.92 31.05
C MET A 357 -2.68 -31.34 30.82
N GLN A 358 -2.43 -32.10 31.85
CA GLN A 358 -2.04 -33.52 31.76
C GLN A 358 -3.19 -34.40 31.28
N GLU A 359 -4.40 -34.21 31.82
CA GLU A 359 -5.58 -35.03 31.46
C GLU A 359 -5.92 -34.87 29.98
N TYR A 360 -5.93 -33.63 29.45
CA TYR A 360 -6.33 -33.34 28.08
C TYR A 360 -5.15 -33.23 27.11
N GLN A 361 -3.91 -33.39 27.56
CA GLN A 361 -2.68 -33.25 26.77
C GLN A 361 -2.60 -31.94 26.03
N ILE A 362 -2.88 -30.85 26.74
CA ILE A 362 -2.83 -29.45 26.25
C ILE A 362 -1.77 -28.68 27.00
N ASP A 363 -1.15 -27.71 26.34
CA ASP A 363 -0.06 -26.88 26.86
C ASP A 363 -0.52 -25.53 27.41
N GLN A 364 -1.79 -25.20 27.23
CA GLN A 364 -2.36 -23.93 27.66
C GLN A 364 -3.88 -24.00 27.80
N LEU A 365 -4.42 -23.14 28.67
CA LEU A 365 -5.87 -23.01 28.87
C LEU A 365 -6.25 -21.60 29.35
N PRO A 366 -7.45 -21.10 29.02
CA PRO A 366 -7.93 -19.82 29.49
C PRO A 366 -8.32 -19.88 30.97
N VAL A 367 -8.14 -18.75 31.63
CA VAL A 367 -8.59 -18.51 32.99
C VAL A 367 -9.87 -17.67 32.95
N VAL A 368 -10.91 -18.12 33.60
CA VAL A 368 -12.20 -17.44 33.64
C VAL A 368 -12.62 -17.08 35.07
N THR A 369 -13.46 -16.09 35.22
CA THR A 369 -14.14 -15.82 36.49
C THR A 369 -15.27 -16.83 36.74
N GLU A 370 -15.84 -16.87 37.94
CA GLU A 370 -17.05 -17.65 38.21
C GLU A 370 -18.21 -17.25 37.28
N SER A 371 -18.27 -16.01 36.82
CA SER A 371 -19.26 -15.55 35.83
C SER A 371 -18.94 -15.97 34.40
N GLY A 372 -17.79 -16.63 34.14
CA GLY A 372 -17.36 -17.12 32.83
C GLY A 372 -16.62 -16.10 31.97
N GLN A 373 -16.20 -14.95 32.51
CA GLN A 373 -15.41 -13.96 31.76
C GLN A 373 -13.96 -14.37 31.68
N ASN A 374 -13.38 -14.27 30.46
CA ASN A 374 -11.95 -14.56 30.21
C ASN A 374 -11.07 -13.44 30.80
N VAL A 375 -10.31 -13.77 31.85
CA VAL A 375 -9.51 -12.82 32.62
C VAL A 375 -8.01 -13.10 32.59
N GLY A 376 -7.59 -14.27 32.13
CA GLY A 376 -6.18 -14.65 32.10
C GLY A 376 -5.89 -15.87 31.25
N SER A 377 -4.64 -16.33 31.32
CA SER A 377 -4.17 -17.55 30.69
C SER A 377 -3.22 -18.31 31.60
N MET A 378 -3.28 -19.63 31.53
CA MET A 378 -2.26 -20.53 32.10
C MET A 378 -1.61 -21.30 30.95
N ASN A 379 -0.30 -21.50 31.02
CA ASN A 379 0.46 -22.31 30.08
C ASN A 379 1.54 -23.14 30.82
N ASP A 380 2.17 -24.03 30.09
CA ASP A 380 3.24 -24.90 30.57
C ASP A 380 4.42 -24.13 31.19
N ILE A 381 4.81 -22.98 30.62
CA ILE A 381 5.89 -22.13 31.13
C ILE A 381 5.53 -21.59 32.53
N ILE A 382 4.31 -21.05 32.70
CA ILE A 382 3.86 -20.53 33.99
C ILE A 382 3.81 -21.63 35.04
N THR A 383 3.27 -22.81 34.68
CA THR A 383 3.19 -23.94 35.62
C THR A 383 4.56 -24.49 35.97
N MET A 384 5.47 -24.62 34.98
CA MET A 384 6.86 -25.03 35.23
C MET A 384 7.60 -24.03 36.13
N GLN A 385 7.39 -22.74 35.97
CA GLN A 385 8.00 -21.72 36.81
C GLN A 385 7.62 -21.88 38.28
N VAL A 386 6.33 -22.09 38.58
CA VAL A 386 5.82 -22.31 39.94
C VAL A 386 6.52 -23.52 40.58
N VAL A 387 6.64 -24.65 39.85
CA VAL A 387 7.31 -25.86 40.32
C VAL A 387 8.83 -25.64 40.47
N TYR A 388 9.47 -24.94 39.54
CA TYR A 388 10.90 -24.65 39.58
C TYR A 388 11.27 -23.76 40.80
N GLU A 389 10.40 -22.83 41.15
CA GLU A 389 10.55 -21.97 42.34
C GLU A 389 10.27 -22.72 43.65
N ARG A 390 10.03 -24.05 43.60
CA ARG A 390 9.72 -24.93 44.75
C ARG A 390 8.51 -24.47 45.57
N LYS A 391 7.58 -23.79 44.92
CA LYS A 391 6.28 -23.42 45.50
C LYS A 391 5.34 -24.61 45.38
N ASP A 392 4.45 -24.80 46.36
CA ASP A 392 3.43 -25.85 46.32
C ASP A 392 2.26 -25.41 45.43
N PRO A 393 2.06 -26.00 44.22
CA PRO A 393 1.00 -25.60 43.30
C PRO A 393 -0.41 -25.74 43.86
N SER A 394 -0.60 -26.58 44.90
CA SER A 394 -1.91 -26.80 45.53
C SER A 394 -2.36 -25.63 46.42
N THR A 395 -1.44 -24.74 46.78
CA THR A 395 -1.71 -23.59 47.69
C THR A 395 -1.71 -22.25 46.99
N ILE A 396 -1.30 -22.19 45.72
CA ILE A 396 -1.15 -20.93 44.97
C ILE A 396 -2.40 -20.69 44.11
N PRO A 397 -3.15 -19.61 44.36
CA PRO A 397 -4.25 -19.22 43.47
C PRO A 397 -3.77 -18.78 42.09
N ILE A 398 -4.48 -19.18 41.05
CA ILE A 398 -4.16 -18.90 39.66
C ILE A 398 -4.07 -17.39 39.36
N ASN A 399 -4.92 -16.56 39.96
CA ASN A 399 -4.92 -15.11 39.75
C ASN A 399 -3.60 -14.42 40.17
N THR A 400 -2.77 -15.09 40.99
CA THR A 400 -1.47 -14.54 41.44
C THR A 400 -0.34 -14.77 40.44
N VAL A 401 -0.51 -15.69 39.46
CA VAL A 401 0.53 -16.11 38.53
C VAL A 401 0.10 -16.09 37.07
N MET A 402 -1.20 -16.00 36.76
CA MET A 402 -1.73 -16.08 35.42
C MET A 402 -1.19 -15.01 34.49
N GLY A 403 -1.05 -15.35 33.22
CA GLY A 403 -0.71 -14.43 32.15
C GLY A 403 -1.91 -13.60 31.68
N LYS A 404 -1.66 -12.72 30.68
CA LYS A 404 -2.72 -11.93 30.04
C LYS A 404 -3.78 -12.84 29.41
N PRO A 405 -5.05 -12.40 29.36
CA PRO A 405 -6.11 -13.18 28.71
C PRO A 405 -5.81 -13.35 27.21
N PHE A 406 -6.20 -14.51 26.68
CA PHE A 406 -6.18 -14.72 25.23
C PHE A 406 -7.14 -13.73 24.53
N PRO A 407 -6.84 -13.33 23.28
CA PRO A 407 -7.78 -12.58 22.47
C PRO A 407 -9.13 -13.29 22.39
N GLN A 408 -10.20 -12.51 22.53
CA GLN A 408 -11.56 -13.04 22.51
C GLN A 408 -12.36 -12.52 21.34
N PHE A 409 -13.23 -13.36 20.80
CA PHE A 409 -14.10 -13.05 19.66
C PHE A 409 -15.52 -13.55 19.95
N ASP A 410 -16.50 -12.72 19.64
CA ASP A 410 -17.89 -13.15 19.70
C ASP A 410 -18.15 -14.29 18.70
N LYS A 411 -19.04 -15.20 19.05
CA LYS A 411 -19.40 -16.34 18.19
C LYS A 411 -19.91 -15.93 16.80
N ASN A 412 -20.47 -14.72 16.67
CA ASN A 412 -20.97 -14.15 15.42
C ASN A 412 -19.91 -13.30 14.71
N ALA A 413 -18.70 -13.20 15.25
CA ALA A 413 -17.61 -12.52 14.56
C ALA A 413 -17.18 -13.28 13.30
N GLU A 414 -16.64 -12.57 12.31
CA GLU A 414 -16.08 -13.18 11.12
C GLU A 414 -14.77 -13.93 11.44
N ILE A 415 -14.61 -15.09 10.85
CA ILE A 415 -13.40 -15.93 10.99
C ILE A 415 -12.11 -15.20 10.67
N GLU A 416 -12.17 -14.20 9.79
CA GLU A 416 -11.01 -13.42 9.38
C GLU A 416 -10.37 -12.64 10.54
N ALA A 417 -11.16 -12.21 11.52
CA ALA A 417 -10.65 -11.56 12.72
C ALA A 417 -9.77 -12.53 13.55
N VAL A 418 -10.20 -13.79 13.68
CA VAL A 418 -9.43 -14.85 14.34
C VAL A 418 -8.16 -15.18 13.57
N TYR A 419 -8.24 -15.27 12.23
CA TYR A 419 -7.07 -15.50 11.37
C TYR A 419 -6.00 -14.40 11.54
N LYS A 420 -6.42 -13.13 11.61
CA LYS A 420 -5.51 -12.00 11.87
C LYS A 420 -4.78 -12.14 13.21
N ALA A 421 -5.51 -12.53 14.27
CA ALA A 421 -4.91 -12.76 15.59
C ALA A 421 -3.85 -13.88 15.54
N PHE A 422 -4.12 -14.98 14.84
CA PHE A 422 -3.15 -16.07 14.68
C PHE A 422 -1.91 -15.64 13.87
N ARG A 423 -2.04 -14.79 12.87
CA ARG A 423 -0.91 -14.23 12.12
C ARG A 423 -0.02 -13.32 12.97
N LEU A 424 -0.58 -12.65 13.97
CA LEU A 424 0.16 -11.81 14.92
C LEU A 424 0.84 -12.61 16.05
N GLY A 425 0.81 -13.95 16.00
CA GLY A 425 1.53 -14.80 16.92
C GLY A 425 0.68 -15.38 18.06
N THR A 426 -0.62 -15.05 18.13
CA THR A 426 -1.54 -15.65 19.12
C THR A 426 -1.55 -17.17 18.98
N ALA A 427 -1.48 -17.88 20.09
CA ALA A 427 -1.52 -19.36 20.10
C ALA A 427 -2.96 -19.88 20.13
N MET A 428 -3.84 -19.22 20.85
CA MET A 428 -5.24 -19.58 21.09
C MET A 428 -6.11 -18.32 21.12
N CYS A 429 -7.37 -18.45 20.70
CA CYS A 429 -8.42 -17.44 20.87
C CYS A 429 -9.58 -18.00 21.67
N VAL A 430 -10.20 -17.19 22.52
CA VAL A 430 -11.40 -17.55 23.27
C VAL A 430 -12.63 -17.09 22.48
N VAL A 431 -13.61 -17.98 22.35
CA VAL A 431 -14.91 -17.66 21.75
C VAL A 431 -15.87 -17.27 22.86
N THR A 432 -16.54 -16.13 22.67
CA THR A 432 -17.50 -15.61 23.65
C THR A 432 -18.92 -15.54 23.10
N GLU A 433 -19.87 -15.69 23.98
CA GLU A 433 -21.28 -15.42 23.78
C GLU A 433 -21.78 -14.61 24.99
N GLU A 434 -22.40 -13.46 24.76
CA GLU A 434 -22.83 -12.54 25.82
C GLU A 434 -21.72 -12.27 26.86
N ASN A 435 -20.50 -12.08 26.39
CA ASN A 435 -19.29 -11.83 27.18
C ASN A 435 -18.84 -13.00 28.08
N ARG A 436 -19.36 -14.21 27.87
CA ARG A 436 -18.94 -15.45 28.54
C ARG A 436 -18.14 -16.32 27.60
N ALA A 437 -17.08 -16.92 28.08
CA ALA A 437 -16.29 -17.86 27.31
C ALA A 437 -17.11 -19.15 27.07
N VAL A 438 -17.27 -19.54 25.80
CA VAL A 438 -18.06 -20.70 25.38
C VAL A 438 -17.24 -21.69 24.56
N GLY A 439 -16.02 -21.36 24.17
CA GLY A 439 -15.13 -22.22 23.40
C GLY A 439 -13.76 -21.63 23.20
N VAL A 440 -12.87 -22.43 22.65
CA VAL A 440 -11.53 -22.01 22.24
C VAL A 440 -11.24 -22.43 20.81
N LEU A 441 -10.50 -21.60 20.10
CA LEU A 441 -9.97 -21.90 18.76
C LEU A 441 -8.46 -21.85 18.77
N THR A 442 -7.85 -22.79 18.06
CA THR A 442 -6.41 -22.92 17.87
C THR A 442 -6.06 -22.76 16.39
N LYS A 443 -4.78 -22.61 16.08
CA LYS A 443 -4.29 -22.63 14.68
C LYS A 443 -4.66 -23.95 13.96
N PHE A 444 -4.75 -25.06 14.68
CA PHE A 444 -5.14 -26.34 14.12
C PHE A 444 -6.61 -26.34 13.66
N ASP A 445 -7.50 -25.75 14.44
CA ASP A 445 -8.92 -25.61 14.08
C ASP A 445 -9.08 -24.77 12.80
N MET A 446 -8.29 -23.70 12.69
CA MET A 446 -8.26 -22.86 11.49
C MET A 446 -7.71 -23.59 10.27
N MET A 447 -6.61 -24.36 10.40
CA MET A 447 -6.06 -25.15 9.29
C MET A 447 -7.04 -26.21 8.80
N ALA A 448 -7.73 -26.89 9.72
CA ALA A 448 -8.75 -27.88 9.38
C ALA A 448 -9.90 -27.26 8.57
N HIS A 449 -10.34 -26.05 8.95
CA HIS A 449 -11.37 -25.31 8.22
C HIS A 449 -10.90 -24.93 6.81
N LEU A 450 -9.70 -24.36 6.66
CA LEU A 450 -9.16 -23.96 5.36
C LEU A 450 -9.04 -25.14 4.40
N ARG A 451 -8.59 -26.31 4.88
CA ARG A 451 -8.51 -27.54 4.08
C ARG A 451 -9.87 -27.96 3.54
N ASP A 452 -10.90 -27.99 4.40
CA ASP A 452 -12.24 -28.39 4.00
C ASP A 452 -12.87 -27.43 2.99
N THR A 453 -12.56 -26.13 3.12
CA THR A 453 -13.02 -25.09 2.19
C THR A 453 -12.39 -25.26 0.80
N ILE A 454 -11.14 -25.70 0.71
CA ILE A 454 -10.46 -25.99 -0.55
C ILE A 454 -11.11 -27.20 -1.24
N HIS A 455 -11.33 -28.29 -0.53
CA HIS A 455 -11.94 -29.50 -1.11
C HIS A 455 -13.39 -29.32 -1.54
N SER A 456 -14.17 -28.47 -0.85
CA SER A 456 -15.54 -28.16 -1.30
C SER A 456 -15.57 -27.32 -2.58
N ARG A 457 -14.50 -26.58 -2.91
CA ARG A 457 -14.37 -25.86 -4.18
C ARG A 457 -14.00 -26.76 -5.36
N GLU A 458 -13.19 -27.78 -5.13
CA GLU A 458 -12.81 -28.77 -6.15
C GLU A 458 -13.98 -29.68 -6.53
N GLY A 459 -14.84 -30.03 -5.58
CA GLY A 459 -16.06 -30.83 -5.84
C GLY A 459 -17.11 -30.11 -6.70
N ASN A 460 -17.29 -28.79 -6.52
CA ASN A 460 -18.25 -28.01 -7.33
C ASN A 460 -17.74 -27.67 -8.74
N SER A 461 -16.44 -27.73 -8.99
CA SER A 461 -15.88 -27.49 -10.34
C SER A 461 -15.99 -28.74 -11.25
N SER A 462 -16.21 -29.92 -10.70
CA SER A 462 -16.39 -31.16 -11.47
C SER A 462 -17.84 -31.40 -11.94
N GLU A 463 -18.84 -30.77 -11.32
CA GLU A 463 -20.24 -30.91 -11.75
C GLU A 463 -20.68 -29.92 -12.85
N SER A 464 -19.91 -28.85 -13.08
CA SER A 464 -20.23 -27.89 -14.16
C SER A 464 -19.59 -28.22 -15.52
N GLY A 465 -18.86 -29.33 -15.63
CA GLY A 465 -18.13 -29.75 -16.83
C GLY A 465 -18.82 -30.75 -17.75
N THR A 466 -20.03 -31.24 -17.43
CA THR A 466 -20.70 -32.30 -18.19
C THR A 466 -22.08 -31.89 -18.70
N ALA A 467 -22.16 -30.82 -19.52
CA ALA A 467 -23.35 -30.54 -20.31
C ALA A 467 -23.04 -29.69 -21.55
N ILE A 468 -22.07 -30.09 -22.37
CA ILE A 468 -22.05 -29.69 -23.80
C ILE A 468 -21.51 -30.87 -24.61
N GLY A 469 -22.40 -31.68 -25.10
CA GLY A 469 -22.02 -32.73 -26.04
C GLY A 469 -23.14 -33.70 -26.38
N ALA A 470 -24.11 -33.27 -27.20
CA ALA A 470 -24.77 -34.11 -28.22
C ALA A 470 -25.98 -33.35 -28.81
N GLY A 471 -25.88 -32.97 -30.06
CA GLY A 471 -27.04 -32.40 -30.79
C GLY A 471 -26.65 -31.82 -32.15
N ARG A 472 -26.28 -32.71 -33.09
CA ARG A 472 -26.37 -32.59 -34.57
C ARG A 472 -25.97 -31.26 -35.21
#